data_f87f9d53f0e29ef7bc02b33a2ccc35d9
#
_entry.id   f87f9d53f0e29ef7bc02b33a2ccc35d9
#
_cell.length_a   1.000
_cell.length_b   1.000
_cell.length_c   1.000
_cell.angle_alpha   90.00
_cell.angle_beta   90.00
_cell.angle_gamma   90.00
#
_symmetry.space_group_name_H-M   'P 1'
#
loop_
_entity.id
_entity.type
_entity.pdbx_description
1 polymer ?
#
loop_
_entity_poly.entity_id
_entity_poly.type
_entity_poly.pdbx_seq_one_letter_code
_entity_poly.pdbx_strand_id
1 'polypeptide(L)'
;MKVLMVTTWYSPKDSEVMFAGVFHYEQAMALKPYCETALYYPFDTDLEENFSKKEEKGLLTYRRRKAKRSIPKISVLLQILRGVCDLKKICKEFKPDIIHAHCAGGAGRIAVLYGRLFGCPVVITEHSPIEQLNLQKPNNRSNLGRIYKNSSANICVSKDSMNRLKEYFPKAEYKVIYNGIYSPETVGVDGEKYRIDGRVNACIVAGFYSKEIKGYQYLLPAVLRLKEKGVLLTLHIVGGGEYFDYYKNMADELGISDCCIFYGNCTKEKVYSIVSQMDFNISASLFECSGVSVEEALLIGKPMLVTKSGGANSLVTDDVAIVVDRGSTEALVDGVEQMIQRLPAFDAEEIKEYAFYNFEIDQVSQQYMRLYEQLLENKK
;
A
#
# COMPACT_ATOMS: atom_id res chain seq x y z
N MET A 1 -3.97 0.78 26.58
CA MET A 1 -2.76 0.43 25.81
C MET A 1 -2.31 1.63 24.99
N LYS A 2 -0.99 1.82 24.83
CA LYS A 2 -0.40 2.89 24.04
C LYS A 2 0.50 2.30 22.95
N VAL A 3 0.30 2.70 21.69
CA VAL A 3 1.05 2.21 20.54
C VAL A 3 1.79 3.37 19.89
N LEU A 4 3.11 3.26 19.76
CA LEU A 4 3.93 4.21 19.01
C LEU A 4 4.24 3.63 17.64
N MET A 5 3.68 4.22 16.60
CA MET A 5 4.00 3.88 15.21
C MET A 5 5.29 4.55 14.78
N VAL A 6 6.21 3.81 14.17
CA VAL A 6 7.47 4.35 13.63
C VAL A 6 7.51 4.08 12.14
N THR A 7 7.55 5.14 11.31
CA THR A 7 7.38 5.01 9.87
C THR A 7 8.66 5.29 9.09
N THR A 8 8.85 4.59 7.98
CA THR A 8 10.01 4.81 7.08
C THR A 8 9.77 5.99 6.14
N TRP A 9 8.52 6.25 5.78
CA TRP A 9 8.06 7.42 5.03
C TRP A 9 6.74 7.91 5.61
N TYR A 10 6.52 9.18 5.56
CA TYR A 10 5.30 9.84 6.04
C TYR A 10 5.18 11.18 5.32
N SER A 11 4.02 11.48 4.77
CA SER A 11 3.71 12.79 4.22
C SER A 11 2.64 13.43 5.10
N PRO A 12 2.90 14.62 5.65
CA PRO A 12 1.85 15.40 6.29
C PRO A 12 0.76 15.69 5.26
N LYS A 13 -0.50 15.68 5.67
CA LYS A 13 -1.67 15.82 4.81
C LYS A 13 -1.75 17.16 4.03
N ASP A 14 -0.90 18.13 4.33
CA ASP A 14 -0.86 19.46 3.69
C ASP A 14 0.09 19.51 2.48
N SER A 15 0.84 18.44 2.19
CA SER A 15 1.60 18.36 0.95
C SER A 15 0.67 17.94 -0.19
N GLU A 16 0.70 18.65 -1.31
CA GLU A 16 -0.03 18.30 -2.54
C GLU A 16 0.31 16.91 -3.09
N VAL A 17 1.38 16.29 -2.59
CA VAL A 17 1.81 14.92 -2.91
C VAL A 17 1.20 13.95 -1.90
N MET A 18 -0.09 13.67 -2.04
CA MET A 18 -0.93 12.93 -1.10
C MET A 18 -0.67 11.41 -1.00
N PHE A 19 0.31 10.81 -1.66
CA PHE A 19 0.35 9.36 -1.81
C PHE A 19 1.41 8.61 -1.00
N ALA A 20 2.45 9.26 -0.53
CA ALA A 20 3.51 8.57 0.21
C ALA A 20 3.22 8.53 1.72
N GLY A 21 2.69 7.40 2.21
CA GLY A 21 2.57 7.15 3.65
C GLY A 21 1.27 7.61 4.30
N VAL A 22 0.24 7.99 3.53
CA VAL A 22 -1.10 8.33 4.04
C VAL A 22 -1.68 7.15 4.84
N PHE A 23 -1.50 5.93 4.37
CA PHE A 23 -1.98 4.72 5.04
C PHE A 23 -1.41 4.52 6.46
N HIS A 24 -0.23 5.07 6.78
CA HIS A 24 0.29 5.06 8.17
C HIS A 24 -0.52 5.97 9.08
N TYR A 25 -0.91 7.15 8.58
CA TYR A 25 -1.80 8.05 9.29
C TYR A 25 -3.19 7.43 9.45
N GLU A 26 -3.76 6.89 8.37
CA GLU A 26 -5.06 6.25 8.36
C GLU A 26 -5.10 5.08 9.36
N GLN A 27 -4.11 4.22 9.37
CA GLN A 27 -4.00 3.12 10.34
C GLN A 27 -3.85 3.62 11.78
N ALA A 28 -3.04 4.67 12.02
CA ALA A 28 -2.92 5.25 13.35
C ALA A 28 -4.23 5.84 13.85
N MET A 29 -4.99 6.50 12.97
CA MET A 29 -6.31 7.05 13.30
C MET A 29 -7.36 5.97 13.53
N ALA A 30 -7.35 4.90 12.75
CA ALA A 30 -8.26 3.77 12.91
C ALA A 30 -8.02 2.97 14.20
N LEU A 31 -6.81 2.99 14.74
CA LEU A 31 -6.50 2.39 16.04
C LEU A 31 -6.90 3.25 17.25
N LYS A 32 -7.16 4.56 17.07
CA LYS A 32 -7.48 5.47 18.19
C LYS A 32 -8.72 5.09 19.00
N PRO A 33 -9.79 4.54 18.44
CA PRO A 33 -10.93 4.06 19.25
C PRO A 33 -10.54 2.95 20.23
N TYR A 34 -9.48 2.21 19.97
CA TYR A 34 -9.06 1.02 20.72
C TYR A 34 -7.86 1.28 21.64
N CYS A 35 -6.97 2.20 21.28
CA CYS A 35 -5.76 2.51 22.05
C CYS A 35 -5.26 3.93 21.78
N GLU A 36 -4.44 4.44 22.70
CA GLU A 36 -3.77 5.72 22.48
C GLU A 36 -2.64 5.54 21.48
N THR A 37 -2.68 6.29 20.37
CA THR A 37 -1.70 6.19 19.28
C THR A 37 -0.88 7.46 19.13
N ALA A 38 0.40 7.31 18.78
CA ALA A 38 1.28 8.39 18.34
C ALA A 38 2.14 7.89 17.16
N LEU A 39 2.66 8.82 16.36
CA LEU A 39 3.48 8.51 15.20
C LEU A 39 4.87 9.17 15.34
N TYR A 40 5.93 8.44 15.00
CA TYR A 40 7.27 8.95 14.88
C TYR A 40 7.83 8.74 13.46
N TYR A 41 8.21 9.83 12.79
CA TYR A 41 8.85 9.82 11.49
C TYR A 41 10.31 10.30 11.58
N PRO A 42 11.30 9.39 11.55
CA PRO A 42 12.72 9.72 11.75
C PRO A 42 13.47 10.18 10.50
N PHE A 43 12.84 10.28 9.32
CA PHE A 43 13.53 10.48 8.03
C PHE A 43 13.04 11.69 7.24
N ASP A 44 12.51 12.70 7.92
CA ASP A 44 11.88 13.85 7.29
C ASP A 44 12.90 14.72 6.53
N THR A 45 12.68 14.92 5.23
CA THR A 45 13.54 15.74 4.37
C THR A 45 13.14 17.21 4.37
N ASP A 46 11.89 17.51 4.73
CA ASP A 46 11.25 18.81 4.54
C ASP A 46 11.12 19.57 5.86
N LEU A 47 11.44 18.91 6.98
CA LEU A 47 11.42 19.52 8.30
C LEU A 47 12.54 20.59 8.42
N GLU A 48 12.17 21.82 8.69
CA GLU A 48 13.13 22.93 8.88
C GLU A 48 13.89 22.81 10.19
N GLU A 49 13.22 22.43 11.26
CA GLU A 49 13.81 22.19 12.59
C GLU A 49 14.42 20.78 12.72
N ASN A 50 15.29 20.59 13.71
CA ASN A 50 15.93 19.27 13.88
C ASN A 50 14.97 18.19 14.39
N PHE A 51 13.98 18.60 15.22
CA PHE A 51 12.98 17.72 15.81
C PHE A 51 11.71 18.49 16.08
N SER A 52 10.57 17.93 15.72
CA SER A 52 9.24 18.50 15.93
C SER A 52 8.38 17.55 16.74
N LYS A 53 7.52 18.11 17.58
CA LYS A 53 6.43 17.43 18.26
C LYS A 53 5.19 18.29 18.08
N LYS A 54 4.21 17.79 17.34
CA LYS A 54 2.97 18.52 17.03
C LYS A 54 1.79 17.57 17.05
N GLU A 55 0.62 18.08 17.31
CA GLU A 55 -0.61 17.39 17.01
C GLU A 55 -1.02 17.74 15.58
N GLU A 56 -0.98 16.75 14.68
CA GLU A 56 -1.34 16.89 13.27
C GLU A 56 -2.66 16.14 13.04
N LYS A 57 -3.75 16.88 12.78
CA LYS A 57 -5.09 16.34 12.50
C LYS A 57 -5.56 15.30 13.54
N GLY A 58 -5.37 15.63 14.81
CA GLY A 58 -5.77 14.76 15.91
C GLY A 58 -4.81 13.61 16.20
N LEU A 59 -3.64 13.53 15.58
CA LEU A 59 -2.60 12.53 15.86
C LEU A 59 -1.35 13.20 16.43
N LEU A 60 -0.90 12.75 17.60
CA LEU A 60 0.38 13.19 18.15
C LEU A 60 1.53 12.67 17.29
N THR A 61 2.26 13.59 16.68
CA THR A 61 3.31 13.28 15.70
C THR A 61 4.65 13.84 16.14
N TYR A 62 5.66 12.99 16.10
CA TYR A 62 7.06 13.33 16.31
C TYR A 62 7.79 13.20 14.97
N ARG A 63 8.59 14.21 14.60
CA ARG A 63 9.31 14.20 13.32
C ARG A 63 10.78 14.57 13.56
N ARG A 64 11.69 13.88 12.87
CA ARG A 64 13.13 14.15 12.89
C ARG A 64 13.63 14.49 11.51
N ARG A 65 14.30 15.62 11.35
CA ARG A 65 14.95 15.99 10.10
C ARG A 65 16.03 14.99 9.72
N LYS A 66 15.95 14.48 8.49
CA LYS A 66 16.96 13.59 7.91
C LYS A 66 18.29 14.33 7.77
N ALA A 67 19.37 13.77 8.28
CA ALA A 67 20.69 14.36 8.16
C ALA A 67 21.20 14.27 6.72
N LYS A 68 21.49 15.41 6.10
CA LYS A 68 22.21 15.50 4.81
C LYS A 68 23.69 15.34 5.09
N ARG A 69 24.35 14.30 4.54
CA ARG A 69 25.81 14.06 4.65
C ARG A 69 26.40 13.42 3.40
N SER A 70 27.67 13.74 3.14
CA SER A 70 28.43 13.29 1.97
C SER A 70 28.79 11.82 1.97
N ILE A 71 28.85 11.15 3.15
CA ILE A 71 29.25 9.74 3.26
C ILE A 71 28.03 8.88 3.65
N PRO A 72 27.48 8.06 2.71
CA PRO A 72 26.21 7.36 2.93
C PRO A 72 26.19 6.41 4.13
N LYS A 73 27.24 5.59 4.33
CA LYS A 73 27.28 4.61 5.44
C LYS A 73 27.29 5.26 6.82
N ILE A 74 28.06 6.35 6.98
CA ILE A 74 28.12 7.12 8.24
C ILE A 74 26.79 7.82 8.48
N SER A 75 26.17 8.34 7.44
CA SER A 75 24.85 8.97 7.51
C SER A 75 23.78 8.01 8.03
N VAL A 76 23.74 6.77 7.50
CA VAL A 76 22.78 5.74 7.94
C VAL A 76 23.00 5.36 9.40
N LEU A 77 24.23 5.13 9.83
CA LEU A 77 24.53 4.79 11.23
C LEU A 77 24.11 5.90 12.19
N LEU A 78 24.47 7.15 11.87
CA LEU A 78 24.10 8.31 12.68
C LEU A 78 22.57 8.51 12.73
N GLN A 79 21.86 8.26 11.63
CA GLN A 79 20.40 8.33 11.59
C GLN A 79 19.78 7.29 12.53
N ILE A 80 20.28 6.06 12.53
CA ILE A 80 19.82 4.99 13.44
C ILE A 80 20.09 5.38 14.90
N LEU A 81 21.30 5.84 15.23
CA LEU A 81 21.64 6.24 16.60
C LEU A 81 20.79 7.41 17.09
N ARG A 82 20.59 8.43 16.24
CA ARG A 82 19.70 9.55 16.55
C ARG A 82 18.25 9.09 16.74
N GLY A 83 17.74 8.21 15.86
CA GLY A 83 16.43 7.63 15.99
C GLY A 83 16.22 6.88 17.31
N VAL A 84 17.22 6.11 17.77
CA VAL A 84 17.18 5.43 19.08
C VAL A 84 17.19 6.43 20.24
N CYS A 85 18.00 7.50 20.15
CA CYS A 85 18.00 8.57 21.15
C CYS A 85 16.66 9.32 21.22
N ASP A 86 16.03 9.55 20.06
CA ASP A 86 14.69 10.13 20.00
C ASP A 86 13.65 9.19 20.59
N LEU A 87 13.65 7.91 20.23
CA LEU A 87 12.75 6.92 20.84
C LEU A 87 12.90 6.90 22.36
N LYS A 88 14.12 7.00 22.91
CA LYS A 88 14.32 7.06 24.35
C LYS A 88 13.62 8.28 24.99
N LYS A 89 13.61 9.43 24.34
CA LYS A 89 12.90 10.63 24.80
C LYS A 89 11.39 10.48 24.65
N ILE A 90 10.93 10.06 23.48
CA ILE A 90 9.51 9.85 23.17
C ILE A 90 8.91 8.80 24.13
N CYS A 91 9.57 7.67 24.32
CA CYS A 91 9.08 6.60 25.19
C CYS A 91 9.10 6.99 26.67
N LYS A 92 9.98 7.86 27.11
CA LYS A 92 9.93 8.42 28.50
C LYS A 92 8.68 9.26 28.72
N GLU A 93 8.23 9.98 27.70
CA GLU A 93 7.06 10.85 27.74
C GLU A 93 5.76 10.09 27.45
N PHE A 94 5.69 9.46 26.27
CA PHE A 94 4.48 8.80 25.78
C PHE A 94 4.21 7.45 26.47
N LYS A 95 5.28 6.73 26.90
CA LYS A 95 5.24 5.41 27.57
C LYS A 95 4.48 4.37 26.75
N PRO A 96 4.91 4.06 25.52
CA PRO A 96 4.24 3.07 24.69
C PRO A 96 4.40 1.66 25.29
N ASP A 97 3.31 0.88 25.22
CA ASP A 97 3.33 -0.56 25.52
C ASP A 97 3.91 -1.36 24.35
N ILE A 98 3.67 -0.89 23.13
CA ILE A 98 4.10 -1.49 21.86
C ILE A 98 4.74 -0.40 20.98
N ILE A 99 5.83 -0.77 20.31
CA ILE A 99 6.35 0.00 19.16
C ILE A 99 6.00 -0.76 17.88
N HIS A 100 5.27 -0.14 16.97
CA HIS A 100 4.91 -0.72 15.70
C HIS A 100 5.66 -0.01 14.56
N ALA A 101 6.64 -0.70 13.97
CA ALA A 101 7.48 -0.16 12.91
C ALA A 101 6.97 -0.58 11.52
N HIS A 102 6.95 0.37 10.59
CA HIS A 102 6.60 0.14 9.20
C HIS A 102 7.87 0.07 8.35
N CYS A 103 8.09 -1.09 7.73
CA CYS A 103 9.27 -1.53 7.00
C CYS A 103 10.51 -1.80 7.86
N ALA A 104 11.05 -2.99 7.70
CA ALA A 104 12.22 -3.46 8.43
C ALA A 104 13.48 -2.63 8.14
N GLY A 105 13.63 -2.15 6.88
CA GLY A 105 14.85 -1.50 6.42
C GLY A 105 15.16 -0.14 7.06
N GLY A 106 14.17 0.66 7.36
CA GLY A 106 14.30 2.02 7.92
C GLY A 106 13.86 2.07 9.38
N ALA A 107 12.57 2.27 9.61
CA ALA A 107 11.94 2.36 10.93
C ALA A 107 12.20 1.13 11.79
N GLY A 108 12.12 -0.07 11.21
CA GLY A 108 12.34 -1.33 11.90
C GLY A 108 13.73 -1.45 12.52
N ARG A 109 14.78 -0.94 11.87
CA ARG A 109 16.14 -0.93 12.46
C ARG A 109 16.19 -0.12 13.75
N ILE A 110 15.59 1.05 13.76
CA ILE A 110 15.53 1.95 14.91
C ILE A 110 14.71 1.32 16.03
N ALA A 111 13.51 0.84 15.70
CA ALA A 111 12.58 0.26 16.65
C ALA A 111 13.12 -1.02 17.31
N VAL A 112 13.66 -1.98 16.51
CA VAL A 112 14.19 -3.25 17.03
C VAL A 112 15.45 -3.02 17.88
N LEU A 113 16.34 -2.09 17.50
CA LEU A 113 17.48 -1.76 18.32
C LEU A 113 17.04 -1.16 19.67
N TYR A 114 16.07 -0.24 19.66
CA TYR A 114 15.50 0.32 20.88
C TYR A 114 14.81 -0.76 21.73
N GLY A 115 13.95 -1.59 21.14
CA GLY A 115 13.21 -2.64 21.83
C GLY A 115 14.13 -3.63 22.55
N ARG A 116 15.24 -4.02 21.91
CA ARG A 116 16.26 -4.88 22.53
C ARG A 116 16.99 -4.23 23.69
N LEU A 117 17.27 -2.93 23.63
CA LEU A 117 17.97 -2.20 24.69
C LEU A 117 17.09 -1.90 25.90
N PHE A 118 15.80 -1.67 25.68
CA PHE A 118 14.89 -1.17 26.71
C PHE A 118 13.71 -2.09 27.01
N GLY A 119 13.65 -3.26 26.37
CA GLY A 119 12.62 -4.28 26.67
C GLY A 119 11.21 -3.96 26.18
N CYS A 120 11.04 -3.07 25.19
CA CYS A 120 9.75 -2.76 24.60
C CYS A 120 9.44 -3.72 23.43
N PRO A 121 8.26 -4.38 23.40
CA PRO A 121 7.85 -5.22 22.27
C PRO A 121 7.81 -4.42 20.97
N VAL A 122 8.29 -5.03 19.87
CA VAL A 122 8.34 -4.40 18.54
C VAL A 122 7.62 -5.27 17.54
N VAL A 123 6.60 -4.71 16.89
CA VAL A 123 5.93 -5.28 15.73
C VAL A 123 6.50 -4.62 14.48
N ILE A 124 6.69 -5.39 13.41
CA ILE A 124 7.08 -4.88 12.09
C ILE A 124 5.99 -5.23 11.10
N THR A 125 5.48 -4.25 10.35
CA THR A 125 4.70 -4.48 9.13
C THR A 125 5.56 -4.14 7.92
N GLU A 126 5.75 -5.13 7.02
CA GLU A 126 6.53 -4.94 5.80
C GLU A 126 5.62 -4.58 4.63
N HIS A 127 5.89 -3.42 4.03
CA HIS A 127 5.18 -2.88 2.88
C HIS A 127 6.02 -2.86 1.60
N SER A 128 7.32 -3.17 1.71
CA SER A 128 8.23 -3.11 0.57
C SER A 128 8.15 -4.39 -0.25
N PRO A 129 8.00 -4.29 -1.59
CA PRO A 129 8.20 -5.43 -2.46
C PRO A 129 9.61 -6.04 -2.25
N ILE A 130 9.71 -7.35 -2.32
CA ILE A 130 10.98 -8.06 -2.07
C ILE A 130 12.09 -7.60 -3.01
N GLU A 131 11.74 -7.23 -4.24
CA GLU A 131 12.65 -6.69 -5.25
C GLU A 131 13.35 -5.41 -4.76
N GLN A 132 12.67 -4.60 -3.95
CA GLN A 132 13.20 -3.35 -3.41
C GLN A 132 14.06 -3.56 -2.15
N LEU A 133 13.99 -4.72 -1.50
CA LEU A 133 14.77 -5.01 -0.30
C LEU A 133 16.27 -5.20 -0.56
N ASN A 134 16.70 -5.22 -1.83
CA ASN A 134 18.12 -5.38 -2.22
C ASN A 134 18.78 -6.61 -1.57
N LEU A 135 18.11 -7.75 -1.55
CA LEU A 135 18.55 -8.98 -0.88
C LEU A 135 19.77 -9.65 -1.54
N GLN A 136 20.11 -9.24 -2.75
CA GLN A 136 21.33 -9.61 -3.47
C GLN A 136 22.60 -9.17 -2.71
N LYS A 137 22.50 -8.09 -1.90
CA LYS A 137 23.62 -7.58 -1.11
C LYS A 137 23.69 -8.35 0.23
N PRO A 138 24.75 -9.18 0.49
CA PRO A 138 24.83 -10.04 1.68
C PRO A 138 24.67 -9.28 3.01
N ASN A 139 25.29 -8.10 3.12
CA ASN A 139 25.17 -7.25 4.31
C ASN A 139 23.74 -6.79 4.55
N ASN A 140 23.01 -6.45 3.50
CA ASN A 140 21.62 -6.01 3.62
C ASN A 140 20.72 -7.18 4.03
N ARG A 141 20.87 -8.34 3.38
CA ARG A 141 20.16 -9.57 3.73
C ARG A 141 20.41 -9.97 5.19
N SER A 142 21.69 -9.99 5.63
CA SER A 142 22.03 -10.31 7.03
C SER A 142 21.41 -9.33 8.02
N ASN A 143 21.42 -8.03 7.71
CA ASN A 143 20.83 -7.01 8.58
C ASN A 143 19.31 -7.17 8.70
N LEU A 144 18.61 -7.34 7.58
CA LEU A 144 17.15 -7.57 7.58
C LEU A 144 16.78 -8.84 8.33
N GLY A 145 17.51 -9.94 8.11
CA GLY A 145 17.30 -11.19 8.84
C GLY A 145 17.45 -11.05 10.35
N ARG A 146 18.40 -10.22 10.82
CA ARG A 146 18.54 -9.91 12.25
C ARG A 146 17.36 -9.09 12.77
N ILE A 147 16.82 -8.17 11.98
CA ILE A 147 15.67 -7.33 12.36
C ILE A 147 14.45 -8.21 12.52
N TYR A 148 14.08 -8.99 11.49
CA TYR A 148 12.92 -9.89 11.54
C TYR A 148 13.03 -10.95 12.66
N LYS A 149 14.24 -11.47 12.93
CA LYS A 149 14.46 -12.44 14.02
C LYS A 149 14.28 -11.83 15.41
N ASN A 150 14.57 -10.53 15.59
CA ASN A 150 14.58 -9.87 16.90
C ASN A 150 13.38 -8.96 17.14
N SER A 151 12.43 -8.89 16.22
CA SER A 151 11.11 -8.31 16.46
C SER A 151 10.23 -9.28 17.26
N SER A 152 9.21 -8.76 17.92
CA SER A 152 8.22 -9.55 18.66
C SER A 152 7.19 -10.18 17.73
N ALA A 153 6.90 -9.54 16.59
CA ALA A 153 6.09 -10.09 15.50
C ALA A 153 6.44 -9.41 14.17
N ASN A 154 6.30 -10.17 13.07
CA ASN A 154 6.44 -9.66 11.71
C ASN A 154 5.15 -9.87 10.94
N ILE A 155 4.62 -8.80 10.40
CA ILE A 155 3.39 -8.75 9.62
C ILE A 155 3.73 -8.51 8.16
N CYS A 156 3.10 -9.26 7.29
CA CYS A 156 3.14 -9.09 5.85
C CYS A 156 1.77 -8.65 5.35
N VAL A 157 1.74 -7.72 4.41
CA VAL A 157 0.48 -7.17 3.87
C VAL A 157 -0.12 -8.04 2.76
N SER A 158 0.49 -9.20 2.48
CA SER A 158 -0.04 -10.19 1.54
C SER A 158 0.53 -11.58 1.81
N LYS A 159 -0.17 -12.64 1.34
CA LYS A 159 0.33 -14.02 1.42
C LYS A 159 1.60 -14.22 0.58
N ASP A 160 1.68 -13.58 -0.59
CA ASP A 160 2.89 -13.64 -1.44
C ASP A 160 4.09 -13.06 -0.71
N SER A 161 3.96 -11.85 -0.15
CA SER A 161 5.03 -11.20 0.63
C SER A 161 5.49 -12.08 1.80
N MET A 162 4.55 -12.71 2.52
CA MET A 162 4.87 -13.63 3.61
C MET A 162 5.66 -14.84 3.13
N ASN A 163 5.21 -15.50 2.06
CA ASN A 163 5.86 -16.72 1.54
C ASN A 163 7.28 -16.41 1.08
N ARG A 164 7.45 -15.33 0.33
CA ARG A 164 8.74 -14.88 -0.18
C ARG A 164 9.70 -14.45 0.95
N LEU A 165 9.22 -13.77 1.98
CA LEU A 165 10.06 -13.43 3.15
C LEU A 165 10.49 -14.69 3.92
N LYS A 166 9.61 -15.69 4.06
CA LYS A 166 9.96 -16.98 4.67
C LYS A 166 11.07 -17.71 3.92
N GLU A 167 11.11 -17.66 2.59
CA GLU A 167 12.19 -18.24 1.78
C GLU A 167 13.55 -17.59 2.10
N TYR A 168 13.58 -16.27 2.22
CA TYR A 168 14.84 -15.53 2.51
C TYR A 168 15.23 -15.57 3.99
N PHE A 169 14.26 -15.59 4.90
CA PHE A 169 14.47 -15.47 6.35
C PHE A 169 13.63 -16.50 7.13
N PRO A 170 13.90 -17.82 6.94
CA PRO A 170 13.07 -18.90 7.51
C PRO A 170 13.12 -19.00 9.06
N LYS A 171 14.03 -18.28 9.72
CA LYS A 171 14.17 -18.27 11.19
C LYS A 171 13.27 -17.24 11.88
N ALA A 172 12.51 -16.47 11.13
CA ALA A 172 11.54 -15.50 11.64
C ALA A 172 10.10 -16.00 11.41
N GLU A 173 9.21 -15.64 12.32
CA GLU A 173 7.80 -15.94 12.20
C GLU A 173 7.07 -14.76 11.54
N TYR A 174 6.08 -15.07 10.73
CA TYR A 174 5.31 -14.08 9.99
C TYR A 174 3.82 -14.37 10.08
N LYS A 175 3.02 -13.32 10.14
CA LYS A 175 1.55 -13.36 10.01
C LYS A 175 1.13 -12.45 8.86
N VAL A 176 0.00 -12.75 8.25
CA VAL A 176 -0.63 -11.83 7.28
C VAL A 176 -1.67 -11.01 8.02
N ILE A 177 -1.57 -9.70 7.91
CA ILE A 177 -2.64 -8.74 8.18
C ILE A 177 -2.60 -7.77 6.99
N TYR A 178 -3.69 -7.69 6.25
CA TYR A 178 -3.80 -6.86 5.05
C TYR A 178 -3.77 -5.36 5.40
N ASN A 179 -3.70 -4.50 4.39
CA ASN A 179 -3.88 -3.08 4.63
C ASN A 179 -5.34 -2.79 5.02
N GLY A 180 -5.51 -1.82 5.93
CA GLY A 180 -6.84 -1.35 6.29
C GLY A 180 -7.29 -0.24 5.33
N ILE A 181 -8.46 -0.38 4.74
CA ILE A 181 -9.03 0.54 3.77
C ILE A 181 -10.36 1.09 4.31
N TYR A 182 -10.56 2.40 4.22
CA TYR A 182 -11.84 3.02 4.54
C TYR A 182 -12.88 2.65 3.50
N SER A 183 -14.07 2.24 3.95
CA SER A 183 -15.19 1.89 3.07
C SER A 183 -15.74 3.12 2.32
N PRO A 184 -16.48 2.91 1.20
CA PRO A 184 -17.13 3.99 0.46
C PRO A 184 -18.10 4.82 1.31
N GLU A 185 -18.77 4.20 2.27
CA GLU A 185 -19.70 4.88 3.20
C GLU A 185 -18.97 5.89 4.08
N THR A 186 -17.72 5.62 4.42
CA THR A 186 -16.87 6.50 5.23
C THR A 186 -16.25 7.62 4.41
N VAL A 187 -15.83 7.31 3.16
CA VAL A 187 -15.13 8.26 2.27
C VAL A 187 -16.11 9.20 1.57
N GLY A 188 -17.25 8.67 1.12
CA GLY A 188 -18.22 9.40 0.29
C GLY A 188 -17.90 9.35 -1.20
N VAL A 189 -18.81 9.93 -2.00
CA VAL A 189 -18.70 10.05 -3.45
C VAL A 189 -19.10 11.47 -3.90
N ASP A 190 -18.54 11.95 -5.01
CA ASP A 190 -18.75 13.32 -5.50
C ASP A 190 -20.08 13.52 -6.29
N GLY A 191 -20.78 12.43 -6.64
CA GLY A 191 -22.05 12.45 -7.35
C GLY A 191 -21.96 12.77 -8.85
N GLU A 192 -20.76 12.94 -9.41
CA GLU A 192 -20.59 13.19 -10.85
C GLU A 192 -20.76 11.91 -11.67
N LYS A 193 -21.15 12.05 -12.96
CA LYS A 193 -21.25 10.91 -13.90
C LYS A 193 -19.94 10.72 -14.64
N TYR A 194 -19.37 9.52 -14.50
CA TYR A 194 -18.12 9.13 -15.16
C TYR A 194 -18.31 8.03 -16.20
N ARG A 195 -19.34 7.17 -16.03
CA ARG A 195 -19.63 6.07 -16.94
C ARG A 195 -20.00 6.58 -18.34
N ILE A 196 -19.42 5.97 -19.38
CA ILE A 196 -19.79 6.19 -20.78
C ILE A 196 -20.84 5.14 -21.18
N ASP A 197 -22.05 5.62 -21.52
CA ASP A 197 -23.16 4.75 -21.88
C ASP A 197 -22.88 4.01 -23.20
N GLY A 198 -23.37 2.77 -23.30
CA GLY A 198 -23.19 1.92 -24.47
C GLY A 198 -21.79 1.32 -24.65
N ARG A 199 -20.90 1.51 -23.67
CA ARG A 199 -19.54 0.93 -23.67
C ARG A 199 -19.30 0.14 -22.38
N VAL A 200 -18.40 -0.82 -22.44
CA VAL A 200 -17.82 -1.42 -21.24
C VAL A 200 -16.85 -0.41 -20.62
N ASN A 201 -17.00 -0.16 -19.34
CA ASN A 201 -16.17 0.81 -18.61
C ASN A 201 -15.26 0.08 -17.64
N ALA A 202 -13.97 0.12 -17.88
CA ALA A 202 -12.95 -0.42 -16.99
C ALA A 202 -12.11 0.70 -16.39
N CYS A 203 -11.63 0.53 -15.16
CA CYS A 203 -10.76 1.52 -14.51
C CYS A 203 -9.44 0.90 -14.07
N ILE A 204 -8.36 1.67 -14.16
CA ILE A 204 -7.10 1.42 -13.49
C ILE A 204 -6.76 2.60 -12.57
N VAL A 205 -6.54 2.31 -11.28
CA VAL A 205 -6.09 3.29 -10.29
C VAL A 205 -4.64 3.01 -9.96
N ALA A 206 -3.72 3.76 -10.57
CA ALA A 206 -2.29 3.54 -10.37
C ALA A 206 -1.47 4.78 -10.73
N GLY A 207 -0.52 5.17 -9.88
CA GLY A 207 0.37 6.29 -10.13
C GLY A 207 1.46 5.99 -11.17
N PHE A 208 1.89 7.02 -11.89
CA PHE A 208 2.90 6.99 -12.94
C PHE A 208 4.31 7.36 -12.42
N TYR A 209 4.70 6.84 -11.25
CA TYR A 209 6.02 7.11 -10.65
C TYR A 209 7.13 6.17 -11.12
N SER A 210 6.79 5.15 -11.90
CA SER A 210 7.71 4.23 -12.56
C SER A 210 7.21 3.92 -13.96
N LYS A 211 8.12 3.90 -14.91
CA LYS A 211 7.81 3.62 -16.32
C LYS A 211 7.34 2.19 -16.58
N GLU A 212 7.68 1.22 -15.67
CA GLU A 212 7.45 -0.19 -15.99
C GLU A 212 6.49 -0.88 -15.03
N ILE A 213 6.53 -0.52 -13.74
CA ILE A 213 5.94 -1.35 -12.67
C ILE A 213 4.43 -1.53 -12.83
N LYS A 214 3.69 -0.51 -13.26
CA LYS A 214 2.23 -0.53 -13.33
C LYS A 214 1.66 -1.14 -14.61
N GLY A 215 2.50 -1.55 -15.55
CA GLY A 215 2.13 -2.37 -16.69
C GLY A 215 1.36 -1.65 -17.81
N TYR A 216 1.34 -0.32 -17.81
CA TYR A 216 0.68 0.48 -18.87
C TYR A 216 1.22 0.18 -20.27
N GLN A 217 2.51 -0.15 -20.38
CA GLN A 217 3.16 -0.55 -21.64
C GLN A 217 2.59 -1.84 -22.26
N TYR A 218 1.85 -2.63 -21.51
CA TYR A 218 1.11 -3.81 -21.97
C TYR A 218 -0.38 -3.54 -22.06
N LEU A 219 -0.93 -2.72 -21.15
CA LEU A 219 -2.36 -2.44 -21.09
C LEU A 219 -2.83 -1.56 -22.24
N LEU A 220 -2.09 -0.48 -22.60
CA LEU A 220 -2.49 0.38 -23.70
C LEU A 220 -2.48 -0.36 -25.07
N PRO A 221 -1.46 -1.17 -25.41
CA PRO A 221 -1.55 -2.04 -26.60
C PRO A 221 -2.69 -3.07 -26.52
N ALA A 222 -3.08 -3.54 -25.33
CA ALA A 222 -4.25 -4.42 -25.18
C ALA A 222 -5.56 -3.69 -25.53
N VAL A 223 -5.71 -2.42 -25.11
CA VAL A 223 -6.86 -1.57 -25.52
C VAL A 223 -6.93 -1.41 -27.03
N LEU A 224 -5.79 -1.18 -27.71
CA LEU A 224 -5.75 -1.13 -29.17
C LEU A 224 -6.28 -2.43 -29.79
N ARG A 225 -5.78 -3.60 -29.37
CA ARG A 225 -6.22 -4.88 -29.91
C ARG A 225 -7.70 -5.17 -29.65
N LEU A 226 -8.22 -4.78 -28.47
CA LEU A 226 -9.64 -4.87 -28.17
C LEU A 226 -10.48 -3.99 -29.09
N LYS A 227 -10.02 -2.74 -29.36
CA LYS A 227 -10.64 -1.84 -30.33
C LYS A 227 -10.68 -2.46 -31.74
N GLU A 228 -9.56 -3.03 -32.20
CA GLU A 228 -9.45 -3.73 -33.49
C GLU A 228 -10.38 -4.95 -33.60
N LYS A 229 -10.63 -5.65 -32.49
CA LYS A 229 -11.63 -6.72 -32.39
C LYS A 229 -13.09 -6.21 -32.30
N GLY A 230 -13.32 -4.91 -32.28
CA GLY A 230 -14.66 -4.31 -32.19
C GLY A 230 -15.23 -4.26 -30.76
N VAL A 231 -14.41 -4.47 -29.72
CA VAL A 231 -14.85 -4.35 -28.33
C VAL A 231 -14.97 -2.86 -27.99
N LEU A 232 -16.18 -2.42 -27.63
CA LEU A 232 -16.46 -1.05 -27.23
C LEU A 232 -16.07 -0.83 -25.75
N LEU A 233 -14.77 -0.71 -25.49
CA LEU A 233 -14.21 -0.46 -24.16
C LEU A 233 -13.86 1.02 -23.99
N THR A 234 -14.13 1.56 -22.78
CA THR A 234 -13.51 2.80 -22.27
C THR A 234 -12.64 2.46 -21.06
N LEU A 235 -11.36 2.81 -21.12
CA LEU A 235 -10.43 2.68 -20.02
C LEU A 235 -10.32 4.02 -19.28
N HIS A 236 -10.76 4.05 -18.04
CA HIS A 236 -10.64 5.17 -17.12
C HIS A 236 -9.32 5.03 -16.35
N ILE A 237 -8.44 6.03 -16.45
CA ILE A 237 -7.07 5.98 -15.93
C ILE A 237 -6.94 7.04 -14.84
N VAL A 238 -6.84 6.61 -13.58
CA VAL A 238 -6.75 7.48 -12.41
C VAL A 238 -5.35 7.36 -11.82
N GLY A 239 -4.69 8.50 -11.67
CA GLY A 239 -3.36 8.63 -11.10
C GLY A 239 -2.52 9.64 -11.88
N GLY A 240 -1.56 10.25 -11.20
CA GLY A 240 -0.58 11.17 -11.78
C GLY A 240 0.84 10.68 -11.50
N GLY A 241 1.84 11.45 -11.90
CA GLY A 241 3.24 11.14 -11.67
C GLY A 241 4.12 11.51 -12.87
N GLU A 242 5.41 11.26 -12.74
CA GLU A 242 6.44 11.67 -13.70
C GLU A 242 6.18 11.17 -15.14
N TYR A 243 5.61 9.97 -15.30
CA TYR A 243 5.36 9.35 -16.61
C TYR A 243 3.93 9.51 -17.10
N PHE A 244 3.11 10.40 -16.52
CA PHE A 244 1.71 10.61 -16.90
C PHE A 244 1.60 11.03 -18.39
N ASP A 245 2.30 12.10 -18.78
CA ASP A 245 2.29 12.60 -20.17
C ASP A 245 2.90 11.59 -21.15
N TYR A 246 3.92 10.83 -20.74
CA TYR A 246 4.49 9.76 -21.56
C TYR A 246 3.42 8.73 -21.97
N TYR A 247 2.61 8.26 -21.05
CA TYR A 247 1.58 7.26 -21.35
C TYR A 247 0.35 7.86 -22.05
N LYS A 248 0.03 9.12 -21.78
CA LYS A 248 -1.00 9.83 -22.53
C LYS A 248 -0.61 9.98 -24.00
N ASN A 249 0.62 10.40 -24.30
CA ASN A 249 1.15 10.47 -25.67
C ASN A 249 1.20 9.08 -26.32
N MET A 250 1.54 8.02 -25.58
CA MET A 250 1.49 6.65 -26.10
C MET A 250 0.07 6.25 -26.54
N ALA A 251 -0.96 6.65 -25.80
CA ALA A 251 -2.34 6.40 -26.21
C ALA A 251 -2.71 7.16 -27.49
N ASP A 252 -2.21 8.40 -27.66
CA ASP A 252 -2.39 9.19 -28.89
C ASP A 252 -1.67 8.53 -30.08
N GLU A 253 -0.42 8.10 -29.91
CA GLU A 253 0.38 7.41 -30.93
C GLU A 253 -0.24 6.07 -31.36
N LEU A 254 -0.87 5.36 -30.44
CA LEU A 254 -1.61 4.13 -30.72
C LEU A 254 -3.00 4.37 -31.34
N GLY A 255 -3.46 5.62 -31.44
CA GLY A 255 -4.79 5.94 -31.97
C GLY A 255 -5.94 5.44 -31.10
N ILE A 256 -5.78 5.40 -29.77
CA ILE A 256 -6.78 4.93 -28.81
C ILE A 256 -7.24 6.02 -27.82
N SER A 257 -6.97 7.28 -28.08
CA SER A 257 -7.34 8.39 -27.21
C SER A 257 -8.87 8.49 -27.00
N ASP A 258 -9.65 8.04 -27.97
CA ASP A 258 -11.13 7.91 -27.87
C ASP A 258 -11.60 6.76 -26.96
N CYS A 259 -10.69 5.86 -26.59
CA CYS A 259 -10.92 4.73 -25.69
C CYS A 259 -10.34 4.96 -24.28
N CYS A 260 -9.59 6.05 -24.04
CA CYS A 260 -8.87 6.30 -22.80
C CYS A 260 -9.22 7.66 -22.20
N ILE A 261 -9.57 7.69 -20.91
CA ILE A 261 -9.84 8.94 -20.18
C ILE A 261 -8.82 9.05 -19.05
N PHE A 262 -7.94 10.05 -19.12
CA PHE A 262 -6.89 10.30 -18.13
C PHE A 262 -7.33 11.38 -17.14
N TYR A 263 -7.48 11.03 -15.85
CA TYR A 263 -7.96 11.94 -14.81
C TYR A 263 -6.84 12.65 -14.03
N GLY A 264 -5.59 12.16 -14.12
CA GLY A 264 -4.52 12.66 -13.26
C GLY A 264 -4.73 12.27 -11.79
N ASN A 265 -4.12 13.03 -10.89
CA ASN A 265 -4.31 12.85 -9.46
C ASN A 265 -5.73 13.28 -9.05
N CYS A 266 -6.42 12.42 -8.31
CA CYS A 266 -7.77 12.66 -7.81
C CYS A 266 -7.81 12.57 -6.28
N THR A 267 -8.81 13.21 -5.65
CA THR A 267 -9.13 12.97 -4.24
C THR A 267 -9.68 11.55 -4.06
N LYS A 268 -9.69 11.03 -2.85
CA LYS A 268 -10.19 9.68 -2.57
C LYS A 268 -11.67 9.55 -2.91
N GLU A 269 -12.45 10.56 -2.61
CA GLU A 269 -13.88 10.64 -2.94
C GLU A 269 -14.11 10.53 -4.45
N LYS A 270 -13.31 11.25 -5.25
CA LYS A 270 -13.38 11.19 -6.71
C LYS A 270 -12.94 9.84 -7.26
N VAL A 271 -11.89 9.24 -6.70
CA VAL A 271 -11.48 7.86 -7.05
C VAL A 271 -12.63 6.89 -6.82
N TYR A 272 -13.29 6.97 -5.66
CA TYR A 272 -14.40 6.08 -5.31
C TYR A 272 -15.61 6.32 -6.20
N SER A 273 -15.91 7.58 -6.54
CA SER A 273 -16.98 7.93 -7.50
C SER A 273 -16.73 7.36 -8.89
N ILE A 274 -15.49 7.45 -9.40
CA ILE A 274 -15.14 6.86 -10.69
C ILE A 274 -15.27 5.34 -10.61
N VAL A 275 -14.59 4.69 -9.66
CA VAL A 275 -14.55 3.23 -9.53
C VAL A 275 -15.93 2.63 -9.34
N SER A 276 -16.82 3.27 -8.56
CA SER A 276 -18.18 2.77 -8.29
C SER A 276 -19.05 2.66 -9.56
N GLN A 277 -18.75 3.43 -10.59
CA GLN A 277 -19.50 3.46 -11.84
C GLN A 277 -18.92 2.55 -12.94
N MET A 278 -17.79 1.89 -12.68
CA MET A 278 -17.17 0.99 -13.64
C MET A 278 -17.78 -0.40 -13.62
N ASP A 279 -17.64 -1.13 -14.71
CA ASP A 279 -18.06 -2.53 -14.79
C ASP A 279 -17.06 -3.43 -14.05
N PHE A 280 -15.77 -3.12 -14.16
CA PHE A 280 -14.69 -3.80 -13.44
C PHE A 280 -13.44 -2.91 -13.34
N ASN A 281 -12.47 -3.33 -12.52
CA ASN A 281 -11.20 -2.63 -12.40
C ASN A 281 -10.01 -3.52 -12.80
N ILE A 282 -8.89 -2.88 -13.18
CA ILE A 282 -7.71 -3.55 -13.70
C ILE A 282 -6.50 -3.22 -12.82
N SER A 283 -5.74 -4.25 -12.45
CA SER A 283 -4.38 -4.12 -11.94
C SER A 283 -3.42 -4.84 -12.89
N ALA A 284 -2.73 -4.08 -13.76
CA ALA A 284 -1.82 -4.61 -14.77
C ALA A 284 -0.36 -4.68 -14.28
N SER A 285 -0.11 -4.48 -13.00
CA SER A 285 1.22 -4.34 -12.42
C SER A 285 2.12 -5.56 -12.65
N LEU A 286 3.41 -5.32 -12.80
CA LEU A 286 4.44 -6.38 -12.88
C LEU A 286 4.84 -6.88 -11.49
N PHE A 287 4.85 -5.99 -10.50
CA PHE A 287 5.21 -6.29 -9.11
C PHE A 287 4.38 -5.46 -8.15
N GLU A 288 3.80 -6.13 -7.14
CA GLU A 288 3.08 -5.51 -6.03
C GLU A 288 3.44 -6.21 -4.71
N CYS A 289 3.50 -5.46 -3.62
CA CYS A 289 3.60 -6.03 -2.28
C CYS A 289 2.23 -6.39 -1.70
N SER A 290 1.23 -5.56 -1.99
CA SER A 290 -0.19 -5.75 -1.73
C SER A 290 -0.95 -5.33 -2.99
N GLY A 291 -1.80 -4.36 -2.92
CA GLY A 291 -2.57 -3.83 -4.05
C GLY A 291 -3.72 -2.99 -3.50
N VAL A 292 -3.40 -1.86 -2.87
CA VAL A 292 -4.39 -0.98 -2.23
C VAL A 292 -5.56 -0.66 -3.18
N SER A 293 -5.30 -0.38 -4.45
CA SER A 293 -6.35 -0.14 -5.44
C SER A 293 -7.23 -1.37 -5.75
N VAL A 294 -6.70 -2.58 -5.54
CA VAL A 294 -7.49 -3.83 -5.61
C VAL A 294 -8.40 -3.93 -4.39
N GLU A 295 -7.84 -3.71 -3.20
CA GLU A 295 -8.58 -3.71 -1.93
C GLU A 295 -9.71 -2.67 -1.96
N GLU A 296 -9.46 -1.44 -2.45
CA GLU A 296 -10.44 -0.37 -2.61
C GLU A 296 -11.57 -0.75 -3.60
N ALA A 297 -11.22 -1.28 -4.77
CA ALA A 297 -12.22 -1.66 -5.77
C ALA A 297 -13.13 -2.80 -5.29
N LEU A 298 -12.58 -3.78 -4.58
CA LEU A 298 -13.35 -4.87 -3.99
C LEU A 298 -14.30 -4.37 -2.88
N LEU A 299 -13.86 -3.42 -2.03
CA LEU A 299 -14.76 -2.80 -1.04
C LEU A 299 -15.92 -2.01 -1.67
N ILE A 300 -15.72 -1.49 -2.89
CA ILE A 300 -16.77 -0.85 -3.68
C ILE A 300 -17.71 -1.89 -4.33
N GLY A 301 -17.36 -3.17 -4.31
CA GLY A 301 -18.13 -4.26 -4.94
C GLY A 301 -17.81 -4.45 -6.42
N LYS A 302 -16.61 -4.08 -6.88
CA LYS A 302 -16.22 -4.19 -8.28
C LYS A 302 -15.29 -5.38 -8.51
N PRO A 303 -15.58 -6.25 -9.48
CA PRO A 303 -14.69 -7.34 -9.81
C PRO A 303 -13.37 -6.83 -10.42
N MET A 304 -12.32 -7.63 -10.29
CA MET A 304 -10.97 -7.25 -10.66
C MET A 304 -10.41 -8.12 -11.79
N LEU A 305 -9.75 -7.49 -12.75
CA LEU A 305 -8.77 -8.16 -13.62
C LEU A 305 -7.38 -7.87 -13.06
N VAL A 306 -6.66 -8.91 -12.61
CA VAL A 306 -5.39 -8.76 -11.89
C VAL A 306 -4.30 -9.58 -12.57
N THR A 307 -3.14 -8.98 -12.80
CA THR A 307 -1.97 -9.73 -13.26
C THR A 307 -1.30 -10.48 -12.10
N LYS A 308 -0.58 -11.58 -12.38
CA LYS A 308 0.25 -12.34 -11.41
C LYS A 308 1.45 -11.51 -10.95
N SER A 309 1.19 -10.41 -10.27
CA SER A 309 2.19 -9.44 -9.79
C SER A 309 2.74 -9.76 -8.39
N GLY A 310 2.29 -10.84 -7.75
CA GLY A 310 2.65 -11.25 -6.40
C GLY A 310 1.60 -10.81 -5.38
N GLY A 311 1.76 -9.63 -4.80
CA GLY A 311 0.84 -9.14 -3.76
C GLY A 311 -0.60 -9.09 -4.24
N ALA A 312 -0.89 -8.33 -5.30
CA ALA A 312 -2.26 -8.08 -5.76
C ALA A 312 -3.05 -9.36 -6.08
N ASN A 313 -2.46 -10.31 -6.81
CA ASN A 313 -3.15 -11.58 -7.11
C ASN A 313 -3.30 -12.51 -5.89
N SER A 314 -2.55 -12.29 -4.81
CA SER A 314 -2.71 -13.05 -3.58
C SER A 314 -3.84 -12.52 -2.67
N LEU A 315 -4.46 -11.38 -3.05
CA LEU A 315 -5.59 -10.76 -2.35
C LEU A 315 -6.94 -11.26 -2.86
N VAL A 316 -6.99 -11.94 -3.99
CA VAL A 316 -8.23 -12.25 -4.71
C VAL A 316 -8.48 -13.75 -4.83
N THR A 317 -9.75 -14.10 -5.04
CA THR A 317 -10.24 -15.43 -5.39
C THR A 317 -10.96 -15.38 -6.73
N ASP A 318 -11.30 -16.54 -7.30
CA ASP A 318 -12.02 -16.63 -8.58
C ASP A 318 -13.44 -16.05 -8.53
N ASP A 319 -14.01 -15.89 -7.32
CA ASP A 319 -15.34 -15.29 -7.11
C ASP A 319 -15.33 -13.76 -7.22
N VAL A 320 -14.17 -13.13 -7.07
CA VAL A 320 -14.03 -11.67 -7.07
C VAL A 320 -13.11 -11.14 -8.17
N ALA A 321 -12.40 -12.03 -8.89
CA ALA A 321 -11.42 -11.59 -9.89
C ALA A 321 -11.15 -12.62 -10.98
N ILE A 322 -10.53 -12.14 -12.07
CA ILE A 322 -9.81 -12.92 -13.07
C ILE A 322 -8.33 -12.63 -12.93
N VAL A 323 -7.50 -13.67 -12.88
CA VAL A 323 -6.04 -13.55 -12.74
C VAL A 323 -5.36 -13.99 -14.05
N VAL A 324 -4.51 -13.10 -14.60
CA VAL A 324 -3.81 -13.33 -15.88
C VAL A 324 -2.29 -13.19 -15.71
N ASP A 325 -1.53 -13.66 -16.68
CA ASP A 325 -0.08 -13.54 -16.66
C ASP A 325 0.36 -12.07 -16.80
N ARG A 326 1.37 -11.66 -16.02
CA ARG A 326 1.94 -10.32 -16.06
C ARG A 326 2.87 -10.14 -17.26
N GLY A 327 3.00 -8.89 -17.73
CA GLY A 327 3.93 -8.55 -18.80
C GLY A 327 3.54 -9.07 -20.18
N SER A 328 2.26 -9.34 -20.41
CA SER A 328 1.71 -9.83 -21.66
C SER A 328 0.47 -9.03 -22.07
N THR A 329 0.55 -8.44 -23.24
CA THR A 329 -0.58 -7.75 -23.89
C THR A 329 -1.69 -8.74 -24.22
N GLU A 330 -1.34 -9.93 -24.72
CA GLU A 330 -2.29 -11.00 -25.07
C GLU A 330 -3.08 -11.48 -23.84
N ALA A 331 -2.37 -11.72 -22.71
CA ALA A 331 -3.03 -12.14 -21.48
C ALA A 331 -4.01 -11.08 -20.96
N LEU A 332 -3.72 -9.79 -21.14
CA LEU A 332 -4.64 -8.70 -20.79
C LEU A 332 -5.85 -8.65 -21.75
N VAL A 333 -5.65 -8.86 -23.04
CA VAL A 333 -6.76 -8.95 -24.03
C VAL A 333 -7.69 -10.10 -23.65
N ASP A 334 -7.16 -11.32 -23.50
CA ASP A 334 -7.93 -12.50 -23.13
C ASP A 334 -8.64 -12.32 -21.79
N GLY A 335 -7.95 -11.72 -20.82
CA GLY A 335 -8.51 -11.41 -19.51
C GLY A 335 -9.69 -10.44 -19.55
N VAL A 336 -9.61 -9.38 -20.38
CA VAL A 336 -10.72 -8.45 -20.58
C VAL A 336 -11.90 -9.13 -21.27
N GLU A 337 -11.66 -9.93 -22.31
CA GLU A 337 -12.72 -10.69 -22.99
C GLU A 337 -13.41 -11.68 -22.04
N GLN A 338 -12.65 -12.41 -21.21
CA GLN A 338 -13.19 -13.28 -20.17
C GLN A 338 -13.97 -12.48 -19.11
N MET A 339 -13.45 -11.32 -18.68
CA MET A 339 -14.12 -10.45 -17.72
C MET A 339 -15.49 -10.04 -18.26
N ILE A 340 -15.58 -9.54 -19.50
CA ILE A 340 -16.84 -9.13 -20.12
C ILE A 340 -17.84 -10.28 -20.15
N GLN A 341 -17.41 -11.49 -20.47
CA GLN A 341 -18.27 -12.68 -20.48
C GLN A 341 -18.76 -13.07 -19.09
N ARG A 342 -17.90 -12.90 -18.07
CA ARG A 342 -18.21 -13.29 -16.69
C ARG A 342 -18.85 -12.18 -15.84
N LEU A 343 -18.95 -10.94 -16.33
CA LEU A 343 -19.56 -9.83 -15.57
C LEU A 343 -20.92 -10.21 -14.93
N PRO A 344 -21.86 -10.90 -15.62
CA PRO A 344 -23.14 -11.26 -15.02
C PRO A 344 -23.05 -12.28 -13.87
N ALA A 345 -21.91 -12.97 -13.72
CA ALA A 345 -21.70 -13.95 -12.67
C ALA A 345 -21.03 -13.38 -11.41
N PHE A 346 -20.55 -12.15 -11.46
CA PHE A 346 -19.99 -11.47 -10.29
C PHE A 346 -21.10 -10.77 -9.51
N ASP A 347 -21.29 -11.16 -8.25
CA ASP A 347 -22.20 -10.52 -7.33
C ASP A 347 -21.50 -9.41 -6.54
N ALA A 348 -21.99 -8.17 -6.67
CA ALA A 348 -21.38 -7.01 -6.03
C ALA A 348 -21.44 -7.08 -4.49
N GLU A 349 -22.49 -7.68 -3.92
CA GLU A 349 -22.64 -7.79 -2.46
C GLU A 349 -21.70 -8.89 -1.91
N GLU A 350 -21.55 -10.01 -2.61
CA GLU A 350 -20.57 -11.06 -2.24
C GLU A 350 -19.13 -10.51 -2.31
N ILE A 351 -18.82 -9.70 -3.34
CA ILE A 351 -17.50 -9.03 -3.45
C ILE A 351 -17.27 -8.08 -2.27
N LYS A 352 -18.25 -7.26 -1.90
CA LYS A 352 -18.16 -6.34 -0.76
C LYS A 352 -18.00 -7.12 0.55
N GLU A 353 -18.76 -8.19 0.75
CA GLU A 353 -18.67 -8.99 1.96
C GLU A 353 -17.26 -9.60 2.10
N TYR A 354 -16.74 -10.20 1.01
CA TYR A 354 -15.36 -10.71 0.98
C TYR A 354 -14.36 -9.61 1.35
N ALA A 355 -14.49 -8.42 0.75
CA ALA A 355 -13.57 -7.32 0.98
C ALA A 355 -13.70 -6.72 2.38
N PHE A 356 -14.92 -6.62 2.92
CA PHE A 356 -15.17 -6.10 4.25
C PHE A 356 -14.46 -6.93 5.33
N TYR A 357 -14.58 -8.26 5.29
CA TYR A 357 -13.92 -9.13 6.27
C TYR A 357 -12.40 -9.10 6.19
N ASN A 358 -11.83 -8.84 5.00
CA ASN A 358 -10.40 -8.91 4.79
C ASN A 358 -9.71 -7.54 4.89
N PHE A 359 -10.32 -6.46 4.38
CA PHE A 359 -9.65 -5.19 4.09
C PHE A 359 -10.28 -3.98 4.77
N GLU A 360 -11.51 -4.07 5.30
CA GLU A 360 -12.11 -2.93 5.97
C GLU A 360 -11.27 -2.53 7.18
N ILE A 361 -11.05 -1.21 7.34
CA ILE A 361 -10.02 -0.67 8.23
C ILE A 361 -10.26 -0.98 9.71
N ASP A 362 -11.51 -1.08 10.13
CA ASP A 362 -11.87 -1.43 11.51
C ASP A 362 -11.61 -2.92 11.78
N GLN A 363 -11.95 -3.81 10.83
CA GLN A 363 -11.65 -5.24 10.91
C GLN A 363 -10.15 -5.49 10.99
N VAL A 364 -9.37 -4.77 10.19
CA VAL A 364 -7.89 -4.82 10.22
C VAL A 364 -7.36 -4.28 11.54
N SER A 365 -7.90 -3.18 12.05
CA SER A 365 -7.51 -2.60 13.34
C SER A 365 -7.75 -3.57 14.50
N GLN A 366 -8.87 -4.28 14.51
CA GLN A 366 -9.15 -5.32 15.51
C GLN A 366 -8.16 -6.50 15.44
N GLN A 367 -7.69 -6.88 14.23
CA GLN A 367 -6.64 -7.90 14.10
C GLN A 367 -5.32 -7.44 14.71
N TYR A 368 -4.92 -6.17 14.52
CA TYR A 368 -3.75 -5.59 15.16
C TYR A 368 -3.93 -5.53 16.69
N MET A 369 -5.11 -5.15 17.19
CA MET A 369 -5.38 -5.10 18.62
C MET A 369 -5.22 -6.47 19.29
N ARG A 370 -5.80 -7.52 18.70
CA ARG A 370 -5.62 -8.91 19.18
C ARG A 370 -4.15 -9.33 19.19
N LEU A 371 -3.38 -8.95 18.17
CA LEU A 371 -1.94 -9.21 18.13
C LEU A 371 -1.19 -8.49 19.26
N TYR A 372 -1.50 -7.22 19.50
CA TYR A 372 -0.83 -6.44 20.55
C TYR A 372 -1.13 -7.00 21.95
N GLU A 373 -2.37 -7.38 22.21
CA GLU A 373 -2.80 -8.01 23.47
C GLU A 373 -2.04 -9.31 23.73
N GLN A 374 -2.00 -10.20 22.73
CA GLN A 374 -1.22 -11.45 22.80
C GLN A 374 0.26 -11.22 23.14
N LEU A 375 0.88 -10.20 22.53
CA LEU A 375 2.29 -9.88 22.79
C LEU A 375 2.53 -9.35 24.21
N LEU A 376 1.58 -8.62 24.77
CA LEU A 376 1.67 -8.10 26.16
C LEU A 376 1.40 -9.17 27.19
N GLU A 377 0.50 -10.12 26.93
CA GLU A 377 0.24 -11.28 27.79
C GLU A 377 1.47 -12.20 27.86
N ASN A 378 2.11 -12.50 26.75
CA ASN A 378 3.32 -13.33 26.69
C ASN A 378 4.56 -12.68 27.35
N LYS A 379 4.49 -11.41 27.73
CA LYS A 379 5.57 -10.68 28.41
C LYS A 379 5.44 -10.72 29.94
N LYS A 380 4.25 -11.03 30.45
CA LYS A 380 3.99 -11.22 31.89
C LYS A 380 4.50 -12.59 32.35
#